data_8e3bb9705913d20c5bac61509c0c1e15
#
_entry.id   8e3bb9705913d20c5bac61509c0c1e15
#
_cell.length_a   1.000
_cell.length_b   1.000
_cell.length_c   1.000
_cell.angle_alpha   90.00
_cell.angle_beta   90.00
_cell.angle_gamma   90.00
#
_symmetry.space_group_name_H-M   'P 1'
#
loop_
_entity.id
_entity.type
_entity.pdbx_description
1 polymer ?
#
loop_
_entity_poly.entity_id
_entity_poly.type
_entity_poly.pdbx_seq_one_letter_code
_entity_poly.pdbx_strand_id
1 'polypeptide(L)'
;MIKVLVTLLFLVGCTTIKVPADFVYKEVKTRDFILASWQKVTNPAAPYKIYIEGDGYAFNARGKATQDPTPRGTLVRELAFGDNSPNVIYLVRPCQYVKSPICSKRHWTTARFAPEVINAEYEAIKNI
;
A
#
# COMPACT_ATOMS: atom_id res chain seq x y z
N MET A 1 -37.73 2.33 42.75
CA MET A 1 -37.44 1.69 41.44
C MET A 1 -36.18 2.33 40.87
N ILE A 2 -35.07 1.65 40.89
CA ILE A 2 -33.80 2.14 40.37
C ILE A 2 -33.74 1.75 38.90
N LYS A 3 -33.75 2.74 37.97
CA LYS A 3 -33.53 2.53 36.56
C LYS A 3 -32.02 2.40 36.32
N VAL A 4 -31.57 1.18 36.07
CA VAL A 4 -30.19 0.91 35.66
C VAL A 4 -30.07 1.28 34.16
N LEU A 5 -29.37 2.39 33.87
CA LEU A 5 -29.03 2.80 32.51
C LEU A 5 -27.80 2.02 32.08
N VAL A 6 -27.99 0.96 31.27
CA VAL A 6 -26.88 0.22 30.67
C VAL A 6 -26.35 1.01 29.49
N THR A 7 -25.25 1.71 29.69
CA THR A 7 -24.52 2.38 28.60
C THR A 7 -23.69 1.35 27.85
N LEU A 8 -24.16 0.96 26.67
CA LEU A 8 -23.41 0.06 25.77
C LEU A 8 -22.28 0.85 25.12
N LEU A 9 -21.04 0.68 25.64
CA LEU A 9 -19.84 1.25 25.00
C LEU A 9 -19.53 0.43 23.75
N PHE A 10 -19.82 0.95 22.56
CA PHE A 10 -19.29 0.43 21.30
C PHE A 10 -17.81 0.81 21.22
N LEU A 11 -16.92 -0.12 21.53
CA LEU A 11 -15.51 -0.03 21.19
C LEU A 11 -15.39 -0.25 19.67
N VAL A 12 -15.36 0.84 18.91
CA VAL A 12 -14.94 0.80 17.52
C VAL A 12 -13.42 0.59 17.53
N GLY A 13 -13.01 -0.66 17.49
CA GLY A 13 -11.63 -1.02 17.31
C GLY A 13 -11.19 -0.64 15.90
N CYS A 14 -10.48 0.48 15.73
CA CYS A 14 -9.67 0.69 14.55
C CYS A 14 -8.57 -0.36 14.55
N THR A 15 -8.72 -1.42 13.73
CA THR A 15 -7.64 -2.36 13.45
C THR A 15 -6.59 -1.67 12.59
N THR A 16 -5.70 -0.93 13.22
CA THR A 16 -4.48 -0.46 12.60
C THR A 16 -3.57 -1.68 12.42
N ILE A 17 -3.29 -2.05 11.16
CA ILE A 17 -2.33 -3.12 10.88
C ILE A 17 -0.97 -2.63 11.35
N LYS A 18 -0.45 -3.34 12.35
CA LYS A 18 0.86 -3.04 12.91
C LYS A 18 1.93 -3.47 11.89
N VAL A 19 2.77 -2.54 11.49
CA VAL A 19 3.98 -2.85 10.70
C VAL A 19 4.94 -3.61 11.59
N PRO A 20 5.43 -4.83 11.19
CA PRO A 20 6.43 -5.55 11.95
C PRO A 20 7.72 -4.74 12.11
N ALA A 21 8.42 -4.92 13.24
CA ALA A 21 9.60 -4.13 13.59
C ALA A 21 10.79 -4.30 12.62
N ASP A 22 10.83 -5.41 11.89
CA ASP A 22 11.86 -5.73 10.88
C ASP A 22 11.56 -5.12 9.49
N PHE A 23 10.40 -4.48 9.31
CA PHE A 23 10.08 -3.73 8.10
C PHE A 23 10.33 -2.24 8.28
N VAL A 24 10.98 -1.63 7.30
CA VAL A 24 11.29 -0.20 7.26
C VAL A 24 10.54 0.46 6.10
N TYR A 25 9.84 1.55 6.38
CA TYR A 25 9.22 2.37 5.34
C TYR A 25 10.29 3.08 4.52
N LYS A 26 10.18 2.99 3.20
CA LYS A 26 11.04 3.73 2.26
C LYS A 26 10.23 4.23 1.08
N GLU A 27 10.54 5.44 0.64
CA GLU A 27 10.06 5.98 -0.61
C GLU A 27 11.04 5.65 -1.74
N VAL A 28 10.54 5.02 -2.79
CA VAL A 28 11.33 4.68 -3.97
C VAL A 28 11.06 5.71 -5.04
N LYS A 29 12.05 6.52 -5.35
CA LYS A 29 11.95 7.55 -6.39
C LYS A 29 12.19 6.92 -7.76
N THR A 30 11.32 7.25 -8.70
CA THR A 30 11.46 6.94 -10.12
C THR A 30 11.44 8.24 -10.92
N ARG A 31 11.55 8.15 -12.23
CA ARG A 31 11.52 9.35 -13.09
C ARG A 31 10.26 10.19 -12.88
N ASP A 32 9.09 9.55 -12.85
CA ASP A 32 7.81 10.27 -12.87
C ASP A 32 7.05 10.20 -11.54
N PHE A 33 7.32 9.19 -10.69
CA PHE A 33 6.58 8.94 -9.47
C PHE A 33 7.50 8.65 -8.28
N ILE A 34 6.93 8.81 -7.09
CA ILE A 34 7.48 8.31 -5.84
C ILE A 34 6.53 7.20 -5.38
N LEU A 35 7.05 6.00 -5.11
CA LEU A 35 6.29 4.86 -4.63
C LEU A 35 6.62 4.57 -3.18
N ALA A 36 5.59 4.38 -2.35
CA ALA A 36 5.79 3.92 -0.99
C ALA A 36 6.16 2.43 -0.97
N SER A 37 7.03 2.04 -0.06
CA SER A 37 7.36 0.65 0.18
C SER A 37 7.66 0.38 1.65
N TRP A 38 7.48 -0.87 2.07
CA TRP A 38 7.95 -1.39 3.35
C TRP A 38 8.88 -2.56 3.06
N GLN A 39 10.11 -2.47 3.56
CA GLN A 39 11.19 -3.36 3.16
C GLN A 39 11.80 -4.06 4.37
N LYS A 40 11.87 -5.38 4.30
CA LYS A 40 12.67 -6.22 5.18
C LYS A 40 13.82 -6.79 4.34
N VAL A 41 15.06 -6.47 4.68
CA VAL A 41 16.25 -6.99 4.00
C VAL A 41 17.25 -7.45 5.07
N THR A 42 17.32 -8.75 5.29
CA THR A 42 18.20 -9.35 6.29
C THR A 42 19.43 -10.05 5.67
N ASN A 43 19.33 -10.42 4.39
CA ASN A 43 20.43 -11.02 3.64
C ASN A 43 20.43 -10.51 2.19
N PRO A 44 21.13 -9.41 1.87
CA PRO A 44 21.14 -8.85 0.52
C PRO A 44 21.59 -9.78 -0.60
N ALA A 45 22.33 -10.87 -0.27
CA ALA A 45 22.75 -11.86 -1.24
C ALA A 45 21.66 -12.90 -1.59
N ALA A 46 20.59 -12.98 -0.80
CA ALA A 46 19.45 -13.86 -1.05
C ALA A 46 18.45 -13.23 -2.02
N PRO A 47 17.60 -14.04 -2.68
CA PRO A 47 16.52 -13.51 -3.52
C PRO A 47 15.57 -12.59 -2.77
N TYR A 48 15.00 -11.62 -3.49
CA TYR A 48 13.98 -10.72 -3.00
C TYR A 48 12.59 -11.22 -3.42
N LYS A 49 11.65 -11.19 -2.48
CA LYS A 49 10.23 -11.36 -2.76
C LYS A 49 9.54 -10.01 -2.71
N ILE A 50 8.93 -9.63 -3.81
CA ILE A 50 8.25 -8.34 -3.93
C ILE A 50 6.75 -8.58 -4.08
N TYR A 51 5.97 -8.08 -3.12
CA TYR A 51 4.52 -8.06 -3.13
C TYR A 51 4.07 -6.71 -3.64
N ILE A 52 3.47 -6.69 -4.83
CA ILE A 52 2.99 -5.47 -5.47
C ILE A 52 1.50 -5.32 -5.20
N GLU A 53 1.09 -4.13 -4.74
CA GLU A 53 -0.30 -3.83 -4.47
C GLU A 53 -1.14 -3.78 -5.75
N GLY A 54 -2.43 -4.09 -5.63
CA GLY A 54 -3.41 -3.95 -6.69
C GLY A 54 -3.88 -2.49 -6.86
N ASP A 55 -5.05 -2.32 -7.50
CA ASP A 55 -5.63 -1.00 -7.77
C ASP A 55 -6.01 -0.20 -6.51
N GLY A 56 -6.01 -0.85 -5.35
CA GLY A 56 -6.36 -0.23 -4.08
C GLY A 56 -7.82 0.23 -4.03
N TYR A 57 -8.03 1.43 -3.50
CA TYR A 57 -9.37 2.03 -3.45
C TYR A 57 -9.59 3.00 -4.62
N ALA A 58 -9.32 2.52 -5.85
CA ALA A 58 -9.49 3.31 -7.08
C ALA A 58 -10.95 3.69 -7.33
N PHE A 59 -11.89 2.80 -7.01
CA PHE A 59 -13.33 2.99 -7.16
C PHE A 59 -14.08 2.68 -5.87
N ASN A 60 -15.14 3.42 -5.60
CA ASN A 60 -16.03 3.13 -4.47
C ASN A 60 -17.06 2.05 -4.85
N ALA A 61 -17.91 1.66 -3.89
CA ALA A 61 -18.94 0.64 -4.10
C ALA A 61 -19.97 1.01 -5.19
N ARG A 62 -20.08 2.28 -5.57
CA ARG A 62 -20.94 2.76 -6.65
C ARG A 62 -20.23 2.82 -8.01
N GLY A 63 -18.99 2.34 -8.10
CA GLY A 63 -18.18 2.39 -9.32
C GLY A 63 -17.66 3.78 -9.68
N LYS A 64 -17.70 4.74 -8.75
CA LYS A 64 -17.15 6.08 -8.97
C LYS A 64 -15.68 6.13 -8.53
N ALA A 65 -14.84 6.78 -9.35
CA ALA A 65 -13.45 7.01 -9.03
C ALA A 65 -13.28 7.78 -7.71
N THR A 66 -12.41 7.30 -6.84
CA THR A 66 -12.11 7.93 -5.56
C THR A 66 -11.10 9.06 -5.69
N GLN A 67 -10.94 9.85 -4.64
CA GLN A 67 -9.93 10.91 -4.57
C GLN A 67 -8.55 10.36 -4.16
N ASP A 68 -8.51 9.17 -3.56
CA ASP A 68 -7.30 8.54 -3.06
C ASP A 68 -7.36 7.02 -3.30
N PRO A 69 -6.47 6.47 -4.14
CA PRO A 69 -6.44 5.05 -4.44
C PRO A 69 -5.74 4.21 -3.36
N THR A 70 -5.27 4.81 -2.27
CA THR A 70 -4.62 4.06 -1.19
C THR A 70 -5.51 2.92 -0.73
N PRO A 71 -4.98 1.67 -0.65
CA PRO A 71 -5.76 0.51 -0.27
C PRO A 71 -6.42 0.67 1.10
N ARG A 72 -7.68 0.33 1.20
CA ARG A 72 -8.41 0.16 2.47
C ARG A 72 -8.36 -1.28 2.95
N GLY A 73 -8.24 -2.23 2.02
CA GLY A 73 -7.98 -3.62 2.33
C GLY A 73 -6.53 -3.86 2.73
N THR A 74 -6.26 -5.02 3.28
CA THR A 74 -4.98 -5.33 3.93
C THR A 74 -4.30 -6.59 3.40
N LEU A 75 -4.96 -7.29 2.46
CA LEU A 75 -4.57 -8.63 2.02
C LEU A 75 -3.11 -8.70 1.55
N VAL A 76 -2.69 -7.86 0.60
CA VAL A 76 -1.33 -7.93 0.04
C VAL A 76 -0.29 -7.58 1.10
N ARG A 77 -0.60 -6.57 1.91
CA ARG A 77 0.26 -6.15 3.03
C ARG A 77 0.41 -7.24 4.08
N GLU A 78 -0.68 -7.93 4.44
CA GLU A 78 -0.65 -9.05 5.38
C GLU A 78 0.17 -10.22 4.84
N LEU A 79 0.02 -10.54 3.55
CA LEU A 79 0.84 -11.57 2.90
C LEU A 79 2.33 -11.22 2.95
N ALA A 80 2.68 -9.98 2.65
CA ALA A 80 4.06 -9.52 2.71
C ALA A 80 4.62 -9.56 4.14
N PHE A 81 3.87 -9.02 5.11
CA PHE A 81 4.33 -8.95 6.51
C PHE A 81 4.39 -10.31 7.19
N GLY A 82 3.62 -11.30 6.72
CA GLY A 82 3.66 -12.68 7.20
C GLY A 82 4.71 -13.56 6.52
N ASP A 83 5.40 -13.08 5.50
CA ASP A 83 6.43 -13.85 4.79
C ASP A 83 7.74 -13.88 5.58
N ASN A 84 8.22 -15.09 5.90
CA ASN A 84 9.44 -15.33 6.68
C ASN A 84 10.72 -15.34 5.85
N SER A 85 10.65 -15.04 4.54
CA SER A 85 11.84 -14.94 3.69
C SER A 85 12.79 -13.85 4.17
N PRO A 86 14.10 -13.96 3.90
CA PRO A 86 15.08 -12.98 4.37
C PRO A 86 14.89 -11.60 3.77
N ASN A 87 14.41 -11.50 2.53
CA ASN A 87 14.19 -10.23 1.86
C ASN A 87 12.77 -10.18 1.33
N VAL A 88 11.94 -9.31 1.92
CA VAL A 88 10.54 -9.12 1.56
C VAL A 88 10.26 -7.63 1.39
N ILE A 89 9.66 -7.28 0.27
CA ILE A 89 9.27 -5.92 -0.06
C ILE A 89 7.76 -5.88 -0.29
N TYR A 90 7.05 -5.03 0.42
CA TYR A 90 5.71 -4.61 0.04
C TYR A 90 5.83 -3.29 -0.71
N LEU A 91 5.50 -3.31 -2.00
CA LEU A 91 5.57 -2.17 -2.91
C LEU A 91 4.16 -1.77 -3.32
N VAL A 92 3.82 -0.51 -3.16
CA VAL A 92 2.53 0.01 -3.61
C VAL A 92 2.63 0.57 -5.02
N ARG A 93 1.48 0.79 -5.64
CA ARG A 93 1.41 1.42 -6.96
C ARG A 93 1.58 2.94 -6.87
N PRO A 94 1.92 3.61 -7.98
CA PRO A 94 1.95 5.07 -8.03
C PRO A 94 0.68 5.70 -7.46
N CYS A 95 0.82 6.79 -6.72
CA CYS A 95 -0.25 7.58 -6.10
C CYS A 95 -0.95 6.94 -4.89
N GLN A 96 -0.54 5.76 -4.45
CA GLN A 96 -1.00 5.15 -3.20
C GLN A 96 -0.08 5.56 -2.05
N TYR A 97 -0.63 5.90 -0.89
CA TYR A 97 0.04 6.37 0.34
C TYR A 97 0.83 7.69 0.16
N VAL A 98 1.69 7.80 -0.85
CA VAL A 98 2.46 9.00 -1.17
C VAL A 98 1.99 9.57 -2.51
N LYS A 99 1.85 10.90 -2.58
CA LYS A 99 1.44 11.59 -3.81
C LYS A 99 2.65 12.23 -4.47
N SER A 100 2.84 11.90 -5.75
CA SER A 100 3.77 12.62 -6.61
C SER A 100 3.06 13.83 -7.24
N PRO A 101 3.78 14.89 -7.65
CA PRO A 101 3.16 16.07 -8.28
C PRO A 101 2.31 15.74 -9.50
N ILE A 102 2.70 14.72 -10.28
CA ILE A 102 1.97 14.26 -11.47
C ILE A 102 0.70 13.47 -11.16
N CYS A 103 0.49 13.02 -9.91
CA CYS A 103 -0.65 12.20 -9.54
C CYS A 103 -1.97 12.88 -9.84
N SER A 104 -2.83 12.17 -10.58
CA SER A 104 -4.21 12.57 -10.87
C SER A 104 -5.08 11.32 -11.00
N LYS A 105 -6.40 11.47 -10.94
CA LYS A 105 -7.35 10.35 -11.01
C LYS A 105 -7.13 9.41 -12.18
N ARG A 106 -6.66 9.91 -13.32
CA ARG A 106 -6.38 9.07 -14.49
C ARG A 106 -5.37 7.96 -14.18
N HIS A 107 -4.39 8.21 -13.31
CA HIS A 107 -3.33 7.25 -12.99
C HIS A 107 -3.79 6.03 -12.20
N TRP A 108 -4.95 6.08 -11.55
CA TRP A 108 -5.55 4.90 -10.90
C TRP A 108 -6.89 4.49 -11.50
N THR A 109 -7.27 5.10 -12.64
CA THR A 109 -8.50 4.76 -13.37
C THR A 109 -8.19 4.43 -14.83
N THR A 110 -8.42 5.36 -15.74
CA THR A 110 -8.31 5.13 -17.20
C THR A 110 -6.88 4.91 -17.69
N ALA A 111 -5.90 5.49 -17.01
CA ALA A 111 -4.47 5.36 -17.35
C ALA A 111 -3.67 4.51 -16.34
N ARG A 112 -4.35 3.63 -15.57
CA ARG A 112 -3.68 2.79 -14.55
C ARG A 112 -2.64 1.81 -15.12
N PHE A 113 -2.69 1.54 -16.40
CA PHE A 113 -1.73 0.72 -17.15
C PHE A 113 -0.99 1.53 -18.22
N ALA A 114 -1.01 2.86 -18.14
CA ALA A 114 -0.25 3.71 -19.04
C ALA A 114 1.26 3.47 -18.90
N PRO A 115 2.06 3.70 -19.96
CA PRO A 115 3.50 3.45 -19.95
C PRO A 115 4.22 4.10 -18.77
N GLU A 116 3.86 5.33 -18.40
CA GLU A 116 4.48 6.04 -17.28
C GLU A 116 4.23 5.34 -15.93
N VAL A 117 3.06 4.71 -15.74
CA VAL A 117 2.73 3.96 -14.51
C VAL A 117 3.49 2.64 -14.46
N ILE A 118 3.49 1.88 -15.55
CA ILE A 118 4.20 0.60 -15.63
C ILE A 118 5.72 0.80 -15.53
N ASN A 119 6.26 1.82 -16.19
CA ASN A 119 7.69 2.14 -16.10
C ASN A 119 8.09 2.53 -14.68
N ALA A 120 7.24 3.26 -13.96
CA ALA A 120 7.52 3.61 -12.56
C ALA A 120 7.62 2.36 -11.68
N GLU A 121 6.73 1.39 -11.82
CA GLU A 121 6.82 0.13 -11.07
C GLU A 121 8.09 -0.65 -11.43
N TYR A 122 8.42 -0.74 -12.70
CA TYR A 122 9.65 -1.40 -13.16
C TYR A 122 10.91 -0.71 -12.63
N GLU A 123 10.98 0.61 -12.71
CA GLU A 123 12.09 1.39 -12.16
C GLU A 123 12.20 1.22 -10.64
N ALA A 124 11.06 1.22 -9.94
CA ALA A 124 11.04 1.02 -8.48
C ALA A 124 11.62 -0.35 -8.10
N ILE A 125 11.24 -1.41 -8.80
CA ILE A 125 11.79 -2.76 -8.57
C ILE A 125 13.30 -2.79 -8.80
N LYS A 126 13.79 -2.07 -9.80
CA LYS A 126 15.24 -1.99 -10.07
C LYS A 126 16.02 -1.16 -9.05
N ASN A 127 15.35 -0.22 -8.40
CA ASN A 127 15.97 0.71 -7.44
C ASN A 127 15.94 0.19 -5.99
N ILE A 128 15.27 -0.93 -5.74
CA ILE A 128 15.25 -1.64 -4.47
C ILE A 128 16.51 -2.48 -4.32
#